data_a849dceac108aae17691f6647080116b
#
_entry.id   a849dceac108aae17691f6647080116b
#
_cell.length_a   1.000
_cell.length_b   1.000
_cell.length_c   1.000
_cell.angle_alpha   90.00
_cell.angle_beta   90.00
_cell.angle_gamma   90.00
#
_symmetry.space_group_name_H-M   'P 1'
#
loop_
_entity.id
_entity.type
_entity.pdbx_description
1 polymer ?
#
loop_
_entity_poly.entity_id
_entity_poly.type
_entity_poly.pdbx_seq_one_letter_code
_entity_poly.pdbx_strand_id
1 'polypeptide(L)'
;GDRIQTPRLRDIPSRRITQVPVMVKFFGLNKLPKTPVHVTSDTSYLALSTLIGRVIETNYFSKPEGAVPMADLVNDLPTTHMVSENAQAMVLEYKGKDYLKMSKGTWRPYDAD
;
A
#
# COMPACT_ATOMS: atom_id res chain seq x y z
N GLY A 1 -8.91 1.32 -10.59
CA GLY A 1 -9.27 2.61 -10.05
C GLY A 1 -10.37 3.29 -10.86
N ASP A 2 -10.96 4.25 -10.27
CA ASP A 2 -12.01 5.03 -10.92
C ASP A 2 -11.37 6.05 -11.87
N ARG A 3 -11.78 6.02 -13.13
CA ARG A 3 -11.25 6.95 -14.15
C ARG A 3 -12.07 8.22 -14.29
N ILE A 4 -13.24 8.25 -13.68
CA ILE A 4 -14.10 9.41 -13.79
C ILE A 4 -13.56 10.48 -12.86
N GLN A 5 -13.11 11.58 -13.46
CA GLN A 5 -12.59 12.71 -12.72
C GLN A 5 -13.46 13.92 -12.98
N THR A 6 -14.17 14.33 -11.96
CA THR A 6 -14.81 15.63 -11.96
C THR A 6 -13.77 16.70 -11.62
N PRO A 7 -14.00 17.98 -11.95
CA PRO A 7 -13.08 19.04 -11.53
C PRO A 7 -12.82 19.04 -10.02
N ARG A 8 -13.81 18.70 -9.22
CA ARG A 8 -13.70 18.64 -7.78
C ARG A 8 -12.73 17.53 -7.32
N LEU A 9 -12.73 16.38 -7.99
CA LEU A 9 -11.82 15.28 -7.67
C LEU A 9 -10.39 15.55 -8.13
N ARG A 10 -10.20 16.44 -9.11
CA ARG A 10 -8.85 16.83 -9.54
C ARG A 10 -8.13 17.64 -8.47
N ASP A 11 -8.87 18.44 -7.73
CA ASP A 11 -8.27 19.28 -6.69
C ASP A 11 -7.83 18.46 -5.49
N ILE A 12 -8.63 17.44 -5.11
CA ILE A 12 -8.33 16.55 -3.99
C ILE A 12 -8.60 15.11 -4.44
N PRO A 13 -7.55 14.35 -4.82
CA PRO A 13 -7.74 12.98 -5.27
C PRO A 13 -8.41 12.13 -4.18
N SER A 14 -9.45 11.40 -4.55
CA SER A 14 -10.16 10.53 -3.63
C SER A 14 -9.42 9.22 -3.40
N ARG A 15 -9.73 8.56 -2.28
CA ARG A 15 -9.24 7.22 -1.96
C ARG A 15 -9.53 6.22 -3.09
N ARG A 16 -10.65 6.40 -3.78
CA ARG A 16 -11.07 5.50 -4.88
C ARG A 16 -10.10 5.46 -6.04
N ILE A 17 -9.39 6.55 -6.30
CA ILE A 17 -8.42 6.61 -7.40
C ILE A 17 -6.97 6.47 -6.92
N THR A 18 -6.71 6.60 -5.63
CA THR A 18 -5.35 6.48 -5.08
C THR A 18 -5.05 5.10 -4.50
N GLN A 19 -6.06 4.39 -4.03
CA GLN A 19 -5.90 3.03 -3.55
C GLN A 19 -6.13 2.03 -4.67
N VAL A 20 -5.13 1.17 -4.89
CA VAL A 20 -5.20 0.11 -5.88
C VAL A 20 -4.79 -1.21 -5.24
N PRO A 21 -5.43 -2.31 -5.62
CA PRO A 21 -4.98 -3.63 -5.17
C PRO A 21 -3.66 -3.98 -5.84
N VAL A 22 -2.78 -4.61 -5.08
CA VAL A 22 -1.49 -5.09 -5.59
C VAL A 22 -1.39 -6.59 -5.32
N MET A 23 -1.00 -7.33 -6.35
CA MET A 23 -0.74 -8.76 -6.24
C MET A 23 0.71 -9.02 -6.60
N VAL A 24 1.38 -9.81 -5.77
CA VAL A 24 2.75 -10.26 -6.05
C VAL A 24 2.74 -11.77 -6.19
N LYS A 25 3.32 -12.25 -7.28
CA LYS A 25 3.45 -13.68 -7.54
C LYS A 25 4.91 -14.01 -7.77
N PHE A 26 5.38 -15.06 -7.11
CA PHE A 26 6.75 -15.57 -7.29
C PHE A 26 6.76 -16.68 -8.33
N PHE A 27 7.61 -16.53 -9.32
CA PHE A 27 7.86 -17.56 -10.33
C PHE A 27 9.15 -18.33 -9.99
N GLY A 28 9.24 -19.56 -10.46
CA GLY A 28 10.43 -20.37 -10.25
C GLY A 28 10.47 -21.15 -8.95
N LEU A 29 9.39 -21.13 -8.17
CA LEU A 29 9.26 -21.98 -7.00
C LEU A 29 8.75 -23.37 -7.43
N ASN A 30 9.31 -24.41 -6.81
CA ASN A 30 8.86 -25.78 -7.08
C ASN A 30 7.45 -26.04 -6.59
N LYS A 31 7.03 -25.32 -5.57
CA LYS A 31 5.70 -25.46 -4.99
C LYS A 31 5.18 -24.11 -4.51
N LEU A 32 4.04 -23.74 -5.01
CA LEU A 32 3.37 -22.52 -4.59
C LEU A 32 2.45 -22.80 -3.39
N PRO A 33 2.26 -21.82 -2.49
CA PRO A 33 1.27 -21.97 -1.43
C PRO A 33 -0.11 -22.21 -2.03
N LYS A 34 -0.90 -23.06 -1.39
CA LYS A 34 -2.26 -23.37 -1.84
C LYS A 34 -3.20 -22.18 -1.72
N THR A 35 -2.97 -21.34 -0.74
CA THR A 35 -3.76 -20.14 -0.51
C THR A 35 -2.87 -18.92 -0.49
N PRO A 36 -3.30 -17.81 -1.09
CA PRO A 36 -2.52 -16.58 -1.04
C PRO A 36 -2.47 -16.02 0.38
N VAL A 37 -1.37 -15.33 0.70
CA VAL A 37 -1.25 -14.58 1.93
C VAL A 37 -1.76 -13.16 1.66
N HIS A 38 -2.73 -12.72 2.44
CA HIS A 38 -3.33 -11.40 2.30
C HIS A 38 -2.75 -10.42 3.30
N VAL A 39 -2.35 -9.25 2.80
CA VAL A 39 -1.98 -8.10 3.62
C VAL A 39 -3.14 -7.12 3.55
N THR A 40 -3.79 -6.91 4.70
CA THR A 40 -4.99 -6.08 4.77
C THR A 40 -4.72 -4.64 5.16
N SER A 41 -3.52 -4.35 5.64
CA SER A 41 -3.12 -2.99 6.00
C SER A 41 -2.87 -2.15 4.75
N ASP A 42 -3.22 -0.87 4.81
CA ASP A 42 -2.88 0.07 3.76
C ASP A 42 -1.36 0.23 3.67
N THR A 43 -0.83 0.04 2.48
CA THR A 43 0.61 0.07 2.22
C THR A 43 0.94 1.00 1.06
N SER A 44 2.22 1.13 0.78
CA SER A 44 2.74 1.94 -0.31
C SER A 44 3.85 1.19 -1.05
N TYR A 45 4.47 1.84 -2.01
CA TYR A 45 5.65 1.29 -2.68
C TYR A 45 6.79 0.96 -1.71
N LEU A 46 6.84 1.61 -0.55
CA LEU A 46 7.84 1.28 0.46
C LEU A 46 7.67 -0.15 0.97
N ALA A 47 6.43 -0.61 1.16
CA ALA A 47 6.17 -2.00 1.53
C ALA A 47 6.63 -2.96 0.45
N LEU A 48 6.40 -2.63 -0.81
CA LEU A 48 6.85 -3.46 -1.93
C LEU A 48 8.38 -3.54 -1.99
N SER A 49 9.07 -2.42 -1.82
CA SER A 49 10.54 -2.38 -1.74
C SER A 49 11.06 -3.21 -0.59
N THR A 50 10.42 -3.15 0.56
CA THR A 50 10.78 -3.93 1.74
C THR A 50 10.61 -5.44 1.47
N LEU A 51 9.51 -5.82 0.83
CA LEU A 51 9.27 -7.22 0.46
C LEU A 51 10.37 -7.73 -0.48
N ILE A 52 10.71 -6.97 -1.51
CA ILE A 52 11.77 -7.34 -2.45
C ILE A 52 13.11 -7.47 -1.72
N GLY A 53 13.43 -6.52 -0.83
CA GLY A 53 14.63 -6.58 -0.02
C GLY A 53 14.70 -7.86 0.84
N ARG A 54 13.61 -8.25 1.46
CA ARG A 54 13.53 -9.48 2.26
C ARG A 54 13.76 -10.73 1.41
N VAL A 55 13.19 -10.77 0.20
CA VAL A 55 13.41 -11.89 -0.74
C VAL A 55 14.88 -12.02 -1.08
N ILE A 56 15.57 -10.91 -1.32
CA ILE A 56 16.99 -10.88 -1.64
C ILE A 56 17.84 -11.29 -0.42
N GLU A 57 17.58 -10.67 0.73
CA GLU A 57 18.36 -10.91 1.96
C GLU A 57 18.23 -12.33 2.47
N THR A 58 17.05 -12.94 2.38
CA THR A 58 16.82 -14.31 2.83
C THR A 58 17.28 -15.33 1.79
N ASN A 59 17.65 -14.88 0.60
CA ASN A 59 17.97 -15.78 -0.51
C ASN A 59 16.84 -16.77 -0.78
N TYR A 60 15.63 -16.25 -0.82
CA TYR A 60 14.37 -17.01 -0.74
C TYR A 60 14.28 -18.13 -1.78
N PHE A 61 14.66 -17.85 -3.03
CA PHE A 61 14.55 -18.83 -4.12
C PHE A 61 15.58 -19.95 -4.04
N SER A 62 16.66 -19.76 -3.29
CA SER A 62 17.70 -20.76 -3.10
C SER A 62 17.49 -21.63 -1.86
N LYS A 63 16.54 -21.30 -1.01
CA LYS A 63 16.26 -22.03 0.21
C LYS A 63 15.38 -23.25 -0.06
N PRO A 64 15.50 -24.30 0.75
CA PRO A 64 14.55 -25.42 0.69
C PRO A 64 13.12 -24.93 0.94
N GLU A 65 12.18 -25.63 0.34
CA GLU A 65 10.77 -25.33 0.54
C GLU A 65 10.41 -25.32 2.02
N GLY A 66 9.66 -24.30 2.46
CA GLY A 66 9.21 -24.14 3.84
C GLY A 66 10.26 -23.60 4.81
N ALA A 67 11.52 -23.41 4.39
CA ALA A 67 12.55 -22.85 5.25
C ALA A 67 12.27 -21.39 5.63
N VAL A 68 11.64 -20.64 4.72
CA VAL A 68 11.17 -19.28 4.97
C VAL A 68 9.68 -19.24 4.60
N PRO A 69 8.77 -19.23 5.59
CA PRO A 69 7.35 -19.14 5.30
C PRO A 69 7.01 -17.84 4.58
N MET A 70 6.07 -17.92 3.63
CA MET A 70 5.60 -16.75 2.90
C MET A 70 5.09 -15.66 3.85
N ALA A 71 4.42 -16.04 4.93
CA ALA A 71 3.91 -15.11 5.93
C ALA A 71 5.03 -14.27 6.57
N ASP A 72 6.23 -14.82 6.73
CA ASP A 72 7.36 -14.09 7.31
C ASP A 72 7.87 -12.99 6.38
N LEU A 73 7.74 -13.18 5.08
CA LEU A 73 8.15 -12.16 4.11
C LEU A 73 7.24 -10.93 4.17
N VAL A 74 5.98 -11.09 4.52
CA VAL A 74 5.00 -10.00 4.55
C VAL A 74 4.68 -9.51 5.96
N ASN A 75 5.33 -10.07 6.98
CA ASN A 75 5.11 -9.66 8.36
C ASN A 75 5.69 -8.26 8.59
N ASP A 76 4.93 -7.41 9.27
CA ASP A 76 5.36 -6.04 9.62
C ASP A 76 5.87 -5.21 8.44
N LEU A 77 5.23 -5.36 7.28
CA LEU A 77 5.52 -4.47 6.16
C LEU A 77 5.12 -3.03 6.52
N PRO A 78 5.88 -2.04 6.03
CA PRO A 78 5.53 -0.64 6.28
C PRO A 78 4.10 -0.34 5.85
N THR A 79 3.35 0.34 6.71
CA THR A 79 2.00 0.80 6.42
C THR A 79 2.01 2.29 6.12
N THR A 80 0.95 2.77 5.52
CA THR A 80 0.81 4.19 5.23
C THR A 80 -0.49 4.72 5.81
N HIS A 81 -0.44 5.95 6.29
CA HIS A 81 -1.61 6.71 6.66
C HIS A 81 -2.00 7.70 5.56
N MET A 82 -1.21 7.77 4.49
CA MET A 82 -1.51 8.65 3.38
C MET A 82 -2.67 8.08 2.57
N VAL A 83 -3.71 8.87 2.44
CA VAL A 83 -4.88 8.54 1.64
C VAL A 83 -4.72 9.03 0.21
N SER A 84 -4.32 10.29 0.06
CA SER A 84 -4.11 10.88 -1.26
C SER A 84 -3.21 12.11 -1.15
N GLU A 85 -2.55 12.43 -2.25
CA GLU A 85 -1.69 13.61 -2.32
C GLU A 85 -1.61 14.11 -3.76
N ASN A 86 -1.56 15.42 -3.90
CA ASN A 86 -1.17 16.08 -5.14
C ASN A 86 -0.36 17.32 -4.80
N ALA A 87 -0.05 18.15 -5.81
CA ALA A 87 0.76 19.35 -5.60
C ALA A 87 0.15 20.39 -4.66
N GLN A 88 -1.15 20.28 -4.39
CA GLN A 88 -1.91 21.31 -3.66
C GLN A 88 -2.47 20.83 -2.34
N ALA A 89 -2.65 19.53 -2.17
CA ALA A 89 -3.36 18.98 -1.02
C ALA A 89 -2.79 17.62 -0.61
N MET A 90 -2.88 17.32 0.68
CA MET A 90 -2.53 16.03 1.24
C MET A 90 -3.66 15.59 2.17
N VAL A 91 -4.07 14.33 2.05
CA VAL A 91 -5.06 13.73 2.94
C VAL A 91 -4.40 12.57 3.68
N LEU A 92 -4.45 12.61 4.99
CA LEU A 92 -3.95 11.55 5.86
C LEU A 92 -5.09 10.99 6.70
N GLU A 93 -5.00 9.70 7.00
CA GLU A 93 -5.87 9.05 7.96
C GLU A 93 -5.21 9.01 9.34
N TYR A 94 -5.97 9.37 10.36
CA TYR A 94 -5.53 9.26 11.74
C TYR A 94 -6.71 8.81 12.61
N LYS A 95 -6.54 7.68 13.28
CA LYS A 95 -7.57 7.09 14.16
C LYS A 95 -8.93 6.96 13.48
N GLY A 96 -8.94 6.51 12.23
CA GLY A 96 -10.17 6.27 11.47
C GLY A 96 -10.82 7.50 10.88
N LYS A 97 -10.18 8.66 10.97
CA LYS A 97 -10.68 9.92 10.40
C LYS A 97 -9.69 10.49 9.41
N ASP A 98 -10.20 11.06 8.35
CA ASP A 98 -9.37 11.73 7.35
C ASP A 98 -9.17 13.20 7.73
N TYR A 99 -7.97 13.69 7.45
CA TYR A 99 -7.56 15.08 7.67
C TYR A 99 -6.93 15.61 6.40
N LEU A 100 -7.28 16.83 6.06
CA LEU A 100 -6.81 17.52 4.87
C LEU A 100 -5.86 18.66 5.25
N LYS A 101 -4.79 18.79 4.49
CA LYS A 101 -3.94 19.97 4.51
C LYS A 101 -3.73 20.48 3.09
N MET A 102 -4.08 21.71 2.84
CA MET A 102 -3.71 22.42 1.62
C MET A 102 -2.27 22.92 1.71
N SER A 103 -1.63 23.19 0.59
CA SER A 103 -0.19 23.54 0.53
C SER A 103 0.20 24.69 1.44
N LYS A 104 -0.71 25.64 1.67
CA LYS A 104 -0.48 26.80 2.55
C LYS A 104 -1.40 26.82 3.77
N GLY A 105 -1.98 25.68 4.10
CA GLY A 105 -2.97 25.60 5.16
C GLY A 105 -2.50 24.78 6.35
N THR A 106 -3.40 24.64 7.32
CA THR A 106 -3.25 23.78 8.47
C THR A 106 -4.07 22.51 8.30
N TRP A 107 -3.78 21.50 9.10
CA TRP A 107 -4.59 20.28 9.12
C TRP A 107 -6.00 20.56 9.61
N ARG A 108 -6.99 20.02 8.92
CA ARG A 108 -8.39 20.12 9.32
C ARG A 108 -9.11 18.81 9.01
N PRO A 109 -10.18 18.49 9.75
CA PRO A 109 -11.00 17.32 9.43
C PRO A 109 -11.52 17.39 8.01
N TYR A 110 -11.57 16.23 7.34
CA TYR A 110 -12.00 16.15 5.96
C TYR A 110 -12.91 14.94 5.77
N ASP A 111 -14.08 15.20 5.20
CA ASP A 111 -15.01 14.17 4.81
C ASP A 111 -14.97 14.05 3.29
N ALA A 112 -14.42 12.92 2.80
CA ALA A 112 -14.15 12.72 1.39
C ALA A 112 -15.39 12.32 0.58
N ASP A 113 -16.48 11.96 1.26
CA ASP A 113 -17.69 11.43 0.59
C ASP A 113 -18.87 12.38 0.67
#